data_46bded42d5f87008374b3969c929519b
#
_entry.id   46bded42d5f87008374b3969c929519b
#
_cell.length_a   1.000
_cell.length_b   1.000
_cell.length_c   1.000
_cell.angle_alpha   90.00
_cell.angle_beta   90.00
_cell.angle_gamma   90.00
#
_symmetry.space_group_name_H-M   'P 1'
#
loop_
_entity.id
_entity.type
_entity.pdbx_description
1 polymer ?
#
loop_
_entity_poly.entity_id
_entity_poly.type
_entity_poly.pdbx_seq_one_letter_code
_entity_poly.pdbx_strand_id
1 'polypeptide(L)'
;MIPIFNITFYRPVYHYLVLPGLIGIVTSCNTASTADKNGVDNLSVLTLPKPTTVSPEETARIRNACVLWYDTVLKQKGFNGEILVAKNGNIIFEQYNGTGHLPGTDTISATTSLHIASVSKTFTAMAILKLWQNGKLNIDDEFSKYFPAFNYSGVTIRSLLNHRSGLPNYTHFLENLGWDKTRLVTNEDVLNFLITRKAELIDIAAPNSHFTYCNTNYALLALLIEKITGKKYADFINQTFFIPLQMKNSYVFSLADSAKALPSYNWKGKIEPFGFLDAVYGDKNIYTTVRDLLIWDRALSCNLLFTNETLEQAYAPYSNEKPGTRNYGLGWRMNIYPNGKKIIYHNGWWHGSNASFKRLLNDSATIIVIGNKFTRAIYHTKILASIIDSAYGPVDEEETETQKDLAAIKDPVSKTASVTNKNTVKATEVIAAKSLRQHKKKN
;
A
#
# COMPACT_ATOMS: atom_id res chain seq x y z
N MET A 1 4.00 3.24 -75.38
CA MET A 1 2.98 4.28 -75.26
C MET A 1 2.17 4.04 -73.98
N ILE A 2 2.43 4.80 -72.97
CA ILE A 2 1.74 4.71 -71.64
C ILE A 2 1.10 6.08 -71.44
N PRO A 3 -0.19 6.18 -71.18
CA PRO A 3 -0.83 7.49 -70.96
C PRO A 3 -0.62 7.95 -69.52
N ILE A 4 -0.21 9.21 -69.39
CA ILE A 4 -0.03 9.93 -68.14
C ILE A 4 -1.39 10.41 -67.66
N PHE A 5 -1.82 10.03 -66.48
CA PHE A 5 -2.99 10.57 -65.79
C PHE A 5 -2.56 11.77 -64.90
N ASN A 6 -3.14 12.93 -65.23
CA ASN A 6 -3.03 14.14 -64.40
C ASN A 6 -3.99 14.02 -63.21
N ILE A 7 -3.47 14.13 -62.01
CA ILE A 7 -4.28 14.22 -60.78
C ILE A 7 -4.32 15.70 -60.35
N THR A 8 -5.49 16.30 -60.45
CA THR A 8 -5.78 17.67 -59.98
C THR A 8 -6.10 17.64 -58.50
N PHE A 9 -5.33 18.32 -57.66
CA PHE A 9 -5.61 18.48 -56.24
C PHE A 9 -6.64 19.57 -56.02
N TYR A 10 -7.82 19.21 -55.47
CA TYR A 10 -8.78 20.12 -54.90
C TYR A 10 -8.38 20.44 -53.48
N ARG A 11 -8.18 21.75 -53.18
CA ARG A 11 -8.07 22.27 -51.81
C ARG A 11 -9.46 22.62 -51.28
N PRO A 12 -9.93 22.11 -50.13
CA PRO A 12 -11.13 22.61 -49.49
C PRO A 12 -10.81 23.94 -48.76
N VAL A 13 -11.61 24.96 -49.02
CA VAL A 13 -11.63 26.25 -48.33
C VAL A 13 -12.47 26.05 -47.07
N TYR A 14 -11.87 26.15 -45.88
CA TYR A 14 -12.62 26.16 -44.63
C TYR A 14 -13.01 27.61 -44.27
N HIS A 15 -14.32 27.84 -44.22
CA HIS A 15 -14.89 29.06 -43.67
C HIS A 15 -14.88 28.98 -42.14
N TYR A 16 -14.15 29.87 -41.49
CA TYR A 16 -14.20 30.03 -40.05
C TYR A 16 -15.42 30.85 -39.66
N LEU A 17 -16.37 30.22 -38.99
CA LEU A 17 -17.45 30.92 -38.25
C LEU A 17 -16.87 31.38 -36.93
N VAL A 18 -16.76 32.67 -36.76
CA VAL A 18 -16.41 33.32 -35.51
C VAL A 18 -17.63 33.42 -34.62
N LEU A 19 -17.71 32.64 -33.58
CA LEU A 19 -18.66 32.81 -32.47
C LEU A 19 -18.05 33.72 -31.41
N PRO A 20 -18.79 34.71 -30.87
CA PRO A 20 -18.25 35.55 -29.82
C PRO A 20 -18.06 34.81 -28.50
N GLY A 21 -16.84 34.86 -27.99
CA GLY A 21 -16.46 34.16 -26.76
C GLY A 21 -17.08 34.76 -25.51
N LEU A 22 -17.61 33.92 -24.66
CA LEU A 22 -17.82 34.20 -23.25
C LEU A 22 -16.43 34.20 -22.56
N ILE A 23 -15.98 35.35 -22.10
CA ILE A 23 -14.80 35.50 -21.27
C ILE A 23 -15.15 34.97 -19.87
N GLY A 24 -14.84 33.71 -19.60
CA GLY A 24 -14.83 33.18 -18.25
C GLY A 24 -13.60 33.72 -17.50
N ILE A 25 -13.84 34.55 -16.51
CA ILE A 25 -12.79 35.05 -15.61
C ILE A 25 -12.31 33.82 -14.79
N VAL A 26 -11.18 33.24 -15.20
CA VAL A 26 -10.45 32.27 -14.39
C VAL A 26 -9.69 33.08 -13.33
N THR A 27 -10.24 33.19 -12.13
CA THR A 27 -9.49 33.67 -10.97
C THR A 27 -8.41 32.63 -10.64
N SER A 28 -7.21 32.89 -11.15
CA SER A 28 -5.98 32.23 -10.72
C SER A 28 -5.73 32.64 -9.28
N CYS A 29 -5.92 31.73 -8.33
CA CYS A 29 -5.41 31.87 -6.99
C CYS A 29 -3.89 31.70 -7.03
N ASN A 30 -3.17 32.79 -7.30
CA ASN A 30 -1.76 32.88 -6.97
C ASN A 30 -1.64 33.00 -5.45
N THR A 31 -1.36 31.88 -4.77
CA THR A 31 -0.82 31.94 -3.42
C THR A 31 0.66 32.32 -3.53
N ALA A 32 0.95 33.60 -3.42
CA ALA A 32 2.31 34.06 -3.22
C ALA A 32 2.80 33.53 -1.86
N SER A 33 3.77 32.65 -1.89
CA SER A 33 4.53 32.21 -0.71
C SER A 33 5.37 33.40 -0.24
N THR A 34 4.98 34.07 0.84
CA THR A 34 5.87 34.95 1.58
C THR A 34 6.80 34.08 2.43
N ALA A 35 8.04 33.92 2.01
CA ALA A 35 9.08 33.32 2.83
C ALA A 35 9.30 34.19 4.09
N ASP A 36 8.93 33.65 5.23
CA ASP A 36 9.24 34.24 6.52
C ASP A 36 10.73 34.01 6.83
N LYS A 37 11.43 35.06 7.31
CA LYS A 37 12.89 35.07 7.53
C LYS A 37 13.38 34.12 8.64
N ASN A 38 12.52 33.28 9.21
CA ASN A 38 12.83 32.35 10.30
C ASN A 38 13.01 30.87 9.87
N GLY A 39 13.10 30.59 8.56
CA GLY A 39 13.53 29.25 8.09
C GLY A 39 12.60 28.07 8.45
N VAL A 40 11.40 28.30 8.95
CA VAL A 40 10.37 27.28 9.10
C VAL A 40 9.56 27.28 7.79
N ASP A 41 9.84 26.34 6.91
CA ASP A 41 8.97 26.06 5.77
C ASP A 41 7.55 25.88 6.31
N ASN A 42 6.68 26.87 6.06
CA ASN A 42 5.26 26.77 6.36
C ASN A 42 4.66 25.72 5.42
N LEU A 43 4.74 24.43 5.84
CA LEU A 43 4.14 23.31 5.11
C LEU A 43 2.63 23.57 5.06
N SER A 44 2.13 23.93 3.89
CA SER A 44 0.71 24.23 3.70
C SER A 44 -0.12 22.97 3.96
N VAL A 45 -1.08 23.10 4.87
CA VAL A 45 -2.06 22.05 5.14
C VAL A 45 -2.96 21.89 3.91
N LEU A 46 -3.09 20.63 3.45
CA LEU A 46 -3.95 20.29 2.34
C LEU A 46 -5.37 19.99 2.85
N THR A 47 -6.37 20.61 2.21
CA THR A 47 -7.77 20.39 2.55
C THR A 47 -8.36 19.32 1.66
N LEU A 48 -8.74 18.19 2.25
CA LEU A 48 -9.45 17.12 1.53
C LEU A 48 -10.88 17.57 1.19
N PRO A 49 -11.40 17.24 -0.01
CA PRO A 49 -12.79 17.45 -0.34
C PRO A 49 -13.71 16.79 0.68
N LYS A 50 -14.89 17.38 0.92
CA LYS A 50 -15.87 16.76 1.82
C LYS A 50 -16.30 15.39 1.26
N PRO A 51 -16.53 14.38 2.14
CA PRO A 51 -17.10 13.11 1.74
C PRO A 51 -18.46 13.30 1.06
N THR A 52 -18.73 12.51 0.02
CA THR A 52 -20.07 12.49 -0.61
C THR A 52 -21.00 11.57 0.14
N THR A 53 -22.30 11.85 0.10
CA THR A 53 -23.30 11.09 0.87
C THR A 53 -23.39 9.62 0.42
N VAL A 54 -23.68 8.75 1.39
CA VAL A 54 -24.09 7.36 1.20
C VAL A 54 -25.50 7.23 1.73
N SER A 55 -26.38 6.51 1.03
CA SER A 55 -27.78 6.39 1.51
C SER A 55 -27.83 5.71 2.88
N PRO A 56 -28.85 6.03 3.71
CA PRO A 56 -29.03 5.37 5.00
C PRO A 56 -29.19 3.84 4.87
N GLU A 57 -29.86 3.36 3.81
CA GLU A 57 -30.09 1.94 3.54
C GLU A 57 -28.78 1.23 3.21
N GLU A 58 -27.96 1.82 2.32
CA GLU A 58 -26.65 1.27 1.97
C GLU A 58 -25.70 1.29 3.17
N THR A 59 -25.70 2.38 3.93
CA THR A 59 -24.92 2.51 5.17
C THR A 59 -25.28 1.42 6.16
N ALA A 60 -26.59 1.20 6.42
CA ALA A 60 -27.05 0.16 7.33
C ALA A 60 -26.70 -1.25 6.83
N ARG A 61 -26.87 -1.51 5.53
CA ARG A 61 -26.54 -2.80 4.90
C ARG A 61 -25.06 -3.14 5.07
N ILE A 62 -24.16 -2.21 4.70
CA ILE A 62 -22.71 -2.42 4.80
C ILE A 62 -22.31 -2.57 6.27
N ARG A 63 -22.77 -1.67 7.13
CA ARG A 63 -22.44 -1.70 8.58
C ARG A 63 -22.84 -3.02 9.22
N ASN A 64 -24.08 -3.49 9.04
CA ASN A 64 -24.56 -4.73 9.63
C ASN A 64 -23.74 -5.95 9.17
N ALA A 65 -23.36 -5.99 7.88
CA ALA A 65 -22.52 -7.04 7.36
C ALA A 65 -21.08 -6.97 7.91
N CYS A 66 -20.53 -5.76 8.09
CA CYS A 66 -19.22 -5.57 8.70
C CYS A 66 -19.20 -6.00 10.18
N VAL A 67 -20.24 -5.66 10.94
CA VAL A 67 -20.38 -6.11 12.35
C VAL A 67 -20.38 -7.63 12.42
N LEU A 68 -21.22 -8.30 11.61
CA LEU A 68 -21.28 -9.76 11.57
C LEU A 68 -19.94 -10.39 11.19
N TRP A 69 -19.29 -9.85 10.16
CA TRP A 69 -17.97 -10.33 9.74
C TRP A 69 -16.90 -10.11 10.83
N TYR A 70 -16.89 -8.93 11.45
CA TYR A 70 -15.97 -8.63 12.54
C TYR A 70 -16.13 -9.60 13.70
N ASP A 71 -17.34 -9.81 14.17
CA ASP A 71 -17.63 -10.69 15.31
C ASP A 71 -17.28 -12.15 15.01
N THR A 72 -17.52 -12.63 13.78
CA THR A 72 -17.30 -14.02 13.40
C THR A 72 -15.87 -14.33 12.94
N VAL A 73 -15.18 -13.37 12.31
CA VAL A 73 -13.87 -13.60 11.69
C VAL A 73 -12.73 -13.04 12.53
N LEU A 74 -12.81 -11.78 12.99
CA LEU A 74 -11.71 -11.17 13.72
C LEU A 74 -11.79 -11.42 15.23
N LYS A 75 -12.90 -11.06 15.86
CA LYS A 75 -13.06 -11.08 17.32
C LYS A 75 -12.88 -12.49 17.88
N GLN A 76 -13.51 -13.50 17.27
CA GLN A 76 -13.39 -14.91 17.69
C GLN A 76 -11.98 -15.49 17.52
N LYS A 77 -11.12 -14.87 16.69
CA LYS A 77 -9.72 -15.28 16.51
C LYS A 77 -8.74 -14.49 17.40
N GLY A 78 -9.26 -13.79 18.41
CA GLY A 78 -8.43 -13.03 19.37
C GLY A 78 -7.72 -11.86 18.72
N PHE A 79 -8.39 -11.16 17.80
CA PHE A 79 -7.89 -9.94 17.16
C PHE A 79 -7.55 -8.88 18.21
N ASN A 80 -6.39 -8.26 18.06
CA ASN A 80 -5.93 -7.13 18.85
C ASN A 80 -5.45 -6.05 17.89
N GLY A 81 -6.24 -4.98 17.73
CA GLY A 81 -6.01 -3.99 16.71
C GLY A 81 -7.24 -3.16 16.34
N GLU A 82 -7.23 -2.61 15.15
CA GLU A 82 -8.22 -1.67 14.63
C GLU A 82 -8.66 -2.03 13.22
N ILE A 83 -9.95 -1.79 12.93
CA ILE A 83 -10.57 -1.96 11.62
C ILE A 83 -11.38 -0.72 11.26
N LEU A 84 -11.37 -0.36 9.98
CA LEU A 84 -12.22 0.68 9.41
C LEU A 84 -12.67 0.27 8.01
N VAL A 85 -13.97 0.48 7.74
CA VAL A 85 -14.58 0.38 6.41
C VAL A 85 -15.22 1.71 6.08
N ALA A 86 -14.83 2.29 4.95
CA ALA A 86 -15.36 3.56 4.47
C ALA A 86 -15.98 3.42 3.08
N LYS A 87 -16.95 4.28 2.79
CA LYS A 87 -17.58 4.43 1.48
C LYS A 87 -17.70 5.93 1.17
N ASN A 88 -17.30 6.35 -0.03
CA ASN A 88 -17.31 7.75 -0.44
C ASN A 88 -16.59 8.68 0.56
N GLY A 89 -15.56 8.19 1.24
CA GLY A 89 -14.83 8.91 2.28
C GLY A 89 -15.52 8.99 3.65
N ASN A 90 -16.76 8.46 3.78
CA ASN A 90 -17.47 8.35 5.08
C ASN A 90 -17.12 7.04 5.77
N ILE A 91 -16.85 7.10 7.07
CA ILE A 91 -16.66 5.89 7.89
C ILE A 91 -18.03 5.23 8.07
N ILE A 92 -18.18 4.01 7.52
CA ILE A 92 -19.39 3.21 7.66
C ILE A 92 -19.32 2.31 8.89
N PHE A 93 -18.13 1.75 9.13
CA PHE A 93 -17.85 0.89 10.28
C PHE A 93 -16.42 1.11 10.75
N GLU A 94 -16.22 1.22 12.04
CA GLU A 94 -14.91 1.16 12.67
C GLU A 94 -15.02 0.47 14.03
N GLN A 95 -13.96 -0.23 14.41
CA GLN A 95 -13.87 -0.93 15.70
C GLN A 95 -12.40 -0.96 16.16
N TYR A 96 -12.24 -0.81 17.47
CA TYR A 96 -10.97 -0.87 18.19
C TYR A 96 -11.06 -1.97 19.23
N ASN A 97 -10.08 -2.86 19.30
CA ASN A 97 -10.15 -4.02 20.20
C ASN A 97 -8.79 -4.34 20.81
N GLY A 98 -8.82 -4.62 22.11
CA GLY A 98 -7.66 -5.07 22.86
C GLY A 98 -6.79 -3.93 23.41
N THR A 99 -5.54 -4.22 23.68
CA THR A 99 -4.59 -3.33 24.36
C THR A 99 -3.30 -3.22 23.59
N GLY A 100 -2.61 -2.09 23.70
CA GLY A 100 -1.30 -1.86 23.08
C GLY A 100 -0.24 -2.79 23.66
N HIS A 101 -0.22 -2.95 24.99
CA HIS A 101 0.61 -3.90 25.71
C HIS A 101 -0.20 -5.11 26.19
N LEU A 102 0.33 -6.32 26.03
CA LEU A 102 -0.30 -7.57 26.46
C LEU A 102 0.55 -8.28 27.51
N PRO A 103 0.03 -8.53 28.71
CA PRO A 103 -1.23 -8.02 29.25
C PRO A 103 -1.11 -6.54 29.65
N GLY A 104 -2.19 -5.77 29.49
CA GLY A 104 -2.17 -4.34 29.85
C GLY A 104 -3.56 -3.73 29.90
N THR A 105 -3.63 -2.45 30.25
CA THR A 105 -4.84 -1.66 30.40
C THR A 105 -4.94 -0.51 29.40
N ASP A 106 -3.91 -0.31 28.59
CA ASP A 106 -3.79 0.73 27.55
C ASP A 106 -4.61 0.31 26.31
N THR A 107 -5.89 0.64 26.30
CA THR A 107 -6.82 0.24 25.24
C THR A 107 -6.45 0.85 23.90
N ILE A 108 -6.53 0.02 22.84
CA ILE A 108 -6.38 0.48 21.46
C ILE A 108 -7.55 1.40 21.11
N SER A 109 -7.25 2.54 20.52
CA SER A 109 -8.19 3.61 20.17
C SER A 109 -7.90 4.20 18.79
N ALA A 110 -8.72 5.14 18.36
CA ALA A 110 -8.56 5.84 17.07
C ALA A 110 -7.24 6.61 16.90
N THR A 111 -6.48 6.80 17.99
CA THR A 111 -5.20 7.50 17.99
C THR A 111 -4.01 6.59 18.29
N THR A 112 -4.25 5.30 18.45
CA THR A 112 -3.21 4.31 18.76
C THR A 112 -2.47 3.92 17.49
N SER A 113 -1.23 4.38 17.33
CA SER A 113 -0.41 4.06 16.16
C SER A 113 0.09 2.61 16.22
N LEU A 114 -0.25 1.81 15.22
CA LEU A 114 0.21 0.43 15.07
C LEU A 114 1.13 0.29 13.85
N HIS A 115 2.05 -0.66 13.92
CA HIS A 115 3.00 -0.96 12.83
C HIS A 115 2.28 -1.60 11.64
N ILE A 116 2.41 -1.01 10.45
CA ILE A 116 1.73 -1.48 9.23
C ILE A 116 2.60 -2.37 8.34
N ALA A 117 3.82 -2.69 8.77
CA ALA A 117 4.75 -3.54 8.03
C ALA A 117 4.83 -3.15 6.54
N SER A 118 4.71 -4.10 5.63
CA SER A 118 4.87 -3.86 4.17
C SER A 118 3.83 -2.92 3.54
N VAL A 119 2.76 -2.51 4.22
CA VAL A 119 1.91 -1.42 3.74
C VAL A 119 2.72 -0.12 3.61
N SER A 120 3.81 0.03 4.38
CA SER A 120 4.78 1.14 4.27
C SER A 120 5.35 1.31 2.86
N LYS A 121 5.46 0.23 2.07
CA LYS A 121 5.94 0.28 0.69
C LYS A 121 5.09 1.19 -0.20
N THR A 122 3.80 1.31 0.09
CA THR A 122 2.91 2.21 -0.65
C THR A 122 3.34 3.67 -0.50
N PHE A 123 3.76 4.08 0.69
CA PHE A 123 4.28 5.43 0.94
C PHE A 123 5.63 5.65 0.25
N THR A 124 6.55 4.68 0.33
CA THR A 124 7.86 4.76 -0.34
C THR A 124 7.69 4.86 -1.86
N ALA A 125 6.82 4.03 -2.44
CA ALA A 125 6.52 4.07 -3.87
C ALA A 125 5.95 5.42 -4.29
N MET A 126 4.96 5.91 -3.55
CA MET A 126 4.34 7.19 -3.85
C MET A 126 5.31 8.37 -3.63
N ALA A 127 6.28 8.25 -2.70
CA ALA A 127 7.35 9.22 -2.54
C ALA A 127 8.27 9.29 -3.76
N ILE A 128 8.68 8.15 -4.31
CA ILE A 128 9.44 8.07 -5.57
C ILE A 128 8.61 8.65 -6.73
N LEU A 129 7.34 8.27 -6.83
CA LEU A 129 6.45 8.78 -7.89
C LEU A 129 6.20 10.29 -7.75
N LYS A 130 6.20 10.83 -6.53
CA LYS A 130 6.14 12.28 -6.31
C LYS A 130 7.40 12.99 -6.81
N LEU A 131 8.57 12.41 -6.58
CA LEU A 131 9.83 12.92 -7.12
C LEU A 131 9.86 12.83 -8.65
N TRP A 132 9.36 11.75 -9.23
CA TRP A 132 9.20 11.59 -10.68
C TRP A 132 8.24 12.63 -11.26
N GLN A 133 7.05 12.77 -10.71
CA GLN A 133 6.05 13.79 -11.10
C GLN A 133 6.62 15.20 -11.09
N ASN A 134 7.52 15.48 -10.15
CA ASN A 134 8.18 16.78 -9.98
C ASN A 134 9.47 16.93 -10.84
N GLY A 135 9.77 15.98 -11.74
CA GLY A 135 10.95 16.00 -12.60
C GLY A 135 12.29 15.84 -11.88
N LYS A 136 12.31 15.32 -10.64
CA LYS A 136 13.54 15.15 -9.86
C LYS A 136 14.29 13.85 -10.20
N LEU A 137 13.63 12.89 -10.80
CA LEU A 137 14.17 11.63 -11.31
C LEU A 137 13.33 11.14 -12.49
N ASN A 138 13.87 10.18 -13.28
CA ASN A 138 13.08 9.36 -14.18
C ASN A 138 13.02 7.93 -13.63
N ILE A 139 11.81 7.35 -13.52
CA ILE A 139 11.66 5.97 -13.00
C ILE A 139 12.26 4.91 -13.90
N ASP A 140 12.58 5.23 -15.15
CA ASP A 140 13.27 4.35 -16.10
C ASP A 140 14.79 4.50 -16.06
N ASP A 141 15.34 5.44 -15.26
CA ASP A 141 16.77 5.50 -15.00
C ASP A 141 17.24 4.25 -14.26
N GLU A 142 18.44 3.77 -14.59
CA GLU A 142 19.13 2.76 -13.81
C GLU A 142 19.49 3.30 -12.42
N PHE A 143 19.36 2.45 -11.39
CA PHE A 143 19.72 2.81 -10.01
C PHE A 143 21.21 3.20 -9.89
N SER A 144 22.08 2.60 -10.72
CA SER A 144 23.51 2.92 -10.83
C SER A 144 23.80 4.38 -11.20
N LYS A 145 22.88 5.07 -11.88
CA LYS A 145 23.00 6.52 -12.15
C LYS A 145 23.16 7.36 -10.87
N TYR A 146 22.50 6.94 -9.80
CA TYR A 146 22.48 7.64 -8.50
C TYR A 146 23.51 7.04 -7.52
N PHE A 147 23.82 5.75 -7.69
CA PHE A 147 24.78 5.00 -6.88
C PHE A 147 25.78 4.27 -7.80
N PRO A 148 26.83 4.96 -8.29
CA PRO A 148 27.73 4.41 -9.33
C PRO A 148 28.43 3.11 -8.97
N ALA A 149 28.65 2.84 -7.68
CA ALA A 149 29.23 1.58 -7.21
C ALA A 149 28.28 0.37 -7.30
N PHE A 150 26.97 0.62 -7.52
CA PHE A 150 25.96 -0.42 -7.67
C PHE A 150 26.02 -1.03 -9.09
N ASN A 151 26.69 -2.13 -9.23
CA ASN A 151 27.06 -2.74 -10.52
C ASN A 151 26.06 -3.83 -11.00
N TYR A 152 24.77 -3.58 -10.92
CA TYR A 152 23.69 -4.44 -11.43
C TYR A 152 23.03 -3.77 -12.63
N SER A 153 23.58 -4.03 -13.82
CA SER A 153 23.07 -3.44 -15.07
C SER A 153 21.62 -3.81 -15.33
N GLY A 154 20.83 -2.85 -15.84
CA GLY A 154 19.42 -3.02 -16.17
C GLY A 154 18.48 -2.94 -14.97
N VAL A 155 18.98 -2.76 -13.73
CA VAL A 155 18.13 -2.51 -12.56
C VAL A 155 17.71 -1.04 -12.57
N THR A 156 16.48 -0.78 -13.02
CA THR A 156 15.87 0.55 -13.05
C THR A 156 15.07 0.84 -11.79
N ILE A 157 14.76 2.12 -11.53
CA ILE A 157 13.89 2.52 -10.42
C ILE A 157 12.50 1.88 -10.58
N ARG A 158 11.97 1.78 -11.82
CA ARG A 158 10.72 1.07 -12.12
C ARG A 158 10.80 -0.40 -11.74
N SER A 159 11.90 -1.08 -12.05
CA SER A 159 12.08 -2.50 -11.71
C SER A 159 12.20 -2.75 -10.20
N LEU A 160 12.70 -1.77 -9.44
CA LEU A 160 12.64 -1.79 -7.97
C LEU A 160 11.21 -1.61 -7.46
N LEU A 161 10.46 -0.64 -7.99
CA LEU A 161 9.08 -0.33 -7.58
C LEU A 161 8.12 -1.50 -7.80
N ASN A 162 8.27 -2.24 -8.89
CA ASN A 162 7.37 -3.33 -9.29
C ASN A 162 7.91 -4.74 -8.96
N HIS A 163 8.98 -4.84 -8.16
CA HIS A 163 9.61 -6.10 -7.76
C HIS A 163 10.10 -6.98 -8.92
N ARG A 164 10.64 -6.34 -9.97
CA ARG A 164 11.22 -7.01 -11.14
C ARG A 164 12.72 -6.74 -11.29
N SER A 165 13.37 -6.30 -10.21
CA SER A 165 14.82 -5.98 -10.21
C SER A 165 15.72 -7.21 -10.36
N GLY A 166 15.23 -8.40 -9.98
CA GLY A 166 16.04 -9.61 -9.91
C GLY A 166 17.03 -9.64 -8.74
N LEU A 167 16.96 -8.67 -7.81
CA LEU A 167 17.84 -8.61 -6.64
C LEU A 167 17.44 -9.63 -5.58
N PRO A 168 18.40 -10.18 -4.80
CA PRO A 168 18.11 -11.05 -3.68
C PRO A 168 17.54 -10.27 -2.49
N ASN A 169 16.78 -10.95 -1.63
CA ASN A 169 16.15 -10.34 -0.48
C ASN A 169 17.13 -10.22 0.70
N TYR A 170 17.34 -8.99 1.22
CA TYR A 170 18.27 -8.74 2.33
C TYR A 170 17.89 -9.49 3.61
N THR A 171 16.61 -9.75 3.81
CA THR A 171 16.12 -10.52 4.97
C THR A 171 16.67 -11.95 5.03
N HIS A 172 17.17 -12.46 3.89
CA HIS A 172 17.78 -13.79 3.78
C HIS A 172 19.30 -13.72 3.66
N PHE A 173 19.82 -12.90 2.74
CA PHE A 173 21.26 -12.95 2.45
C PHE A 173 22.14 -12.42 3.59
N LEU A 174 21.69 -11.45 4.38
CA LEU A 174 22.48 -10.93 5.49
C LEU A 174 22.75 -12.02 6.53
N GLU A 175 21.74 -12.79 6.89
CA GLU A 175 21.90 -13.91 7.81
C GLU A 175 22.77 -15.02 7.21
N ASN A 176 22.54 -15.39 5.96
CA ASN A 176 23.29 -16.44 5.26
C ASN A 176 24.76 -16.09 5.07
N LEU A 177 25.09 -14.80 4.93
CA LEU A 177 26.47 -14.31 4.77
C LEU A 177 27.14 -13.91 6.10
N GLY A 178 26.54 -14.29 7.25
CA GLY A 178 27.16 -14.17 8.57
C GLY A 178 27.12 -12.77 9.17
N TRP A 179 26.02 -12.01 8.94
CA TRP A 179 25.83 -10.75 9.66
C TRP A 179 25.83 -10.96 11.16
N ASP A 180 26.57 -10.11 11.89
CA ASP A 180 26.55 -10.09 13.35
C ASP A 180 25.19 -9.56 13.85
N LYS A 181 24.33 -10.46 14.32
CA LYS A 181 22.96 -10.15 14.77
C LYS A 181 22.90 -9.27 16.03
N THR A 182 24.04 -9.00 16.68
CA THR A 182 24.11 -8.02 17.77
C THR A 182 24.14 -6.58 17.26
N ARG A 183 24.40 -6.39 15.97
CA ARG A 183 24.40 -5.10 15.28
C ARG A 183 23.15 -4.94 14.43
N LEU A 184 22.52 -3.77 14.53
CA LEU A 184 21.40 -3.42 13.66
C LEU A 184 21.87 -3.20 12.22
N VAL A 185 21.07 -3.66 11.27
CA VAL A 185 21.29 -3.43 9.84
C VAL A 185 20.70 -2.08 9.46
N THR A 186 21.45 -1.28 8.73
CA THR A 186 20.98 -0.04 8.10
C THR A 186 20.68 -0.28 6.61
N ASN A 187 20.02 0.70 5.98
CA ASN A 187 19.80 0.64 4.52
C ASN A 187 21.13 0.72 3.75
N GLU A 188 22.11 1.47 4.27
CA GLU A 188 23.47 1.56 3.73
C GLU A 188 24.19 0.21 3.82
N ASP A 189 24.02 -0.53 4.91
CA ASP A 189 24.60 -1.88 5.03
C ASP A 189 24.01 -2.81 3.94
N VAL A 190 22.70 -2.75 3.70
CA VAL A 190 22.06 -3.52 2.61
C VAL A 190 22.68 -3.19 1.26
N LEU A 191 22.84 -1.91 0.94
CA LEU A 191 23.48 -1.46 -0.31
C LEU A 191 24.94 -1.91 -0.39
N ASN A 192 25.72 -1.75 0.69
CA ASN A 192 27.13 -2.12 0.77
C ASN A 192 27.34 -3.62 0.57
N PHE A 193 26.48 -4.47 1.15
CA PHE A 193 26.53 -5.93 0.92
C PHE A 193 26.27 -6.28 -0.55
N LEU A 194 25.29 -5.66 -1.19
CA LEU A 194 25.04 -5.85 -2.62
C LEU A 194 26.26 -5.48 -3.48
N ILE A 195 26.97 -4.41 -3.12
CA ILE A 195 28.13 -3.94 -3.87
C ILE A 195 29.36 -4.83 -3.61
N THR A 196 29.69 -5.08 -2.34
CA THR A 196 30.97 -5.68 -1.94
C THR A 196 30.95 -7.21 -1.92
N ARG A 197 29.78 -7.82 -1.72
CA ARG A 197 29.61 -9.27 -1.59
C ARG A 197 28.82 -9.89 -2.75
N LYS A 198 28.72 -9.19 -3.90
CA LYS A 198 27.93 -9.62 -5.07
C LYS A 198 28.23 -11.05 -5.52
N ALA A 199 29.52 -11.45 -5.50
CA ALA A 199 29.93 -12.78 -5.92
C ALA A 199 29.44 -13.93 -5.00
N GLU A 200 29.04 -13.60 -3.78
CA GLU A 200 28.57 -14.56 -2.78
C GLU A 200 27.04 -14.62 -2.72
N LEU A 201 26.36 -13.68 -3.41
CA LEU A 201 24.90 -13.62 -3.42
C LEU A 201 24.34 -14.68 -4.38
N ILE A 202 23.33 -15.37 -3.90
CA ILE A 202 22.53 -16.33 -4.67
C ILE A 202 21.15 -15.71 -5.00
N ASP A 203 20.37 -16.39 -5.82
CA ASP A 203 19.02 -15.95 -6.22
C ASP A 203 18.98 -14.60 -6.97
N ILE A 204 20.05 -14.25 -7.68
CA ILE A 204 20.08 -13.10 -8.59
C ILE A 204 19.48 -13.52 -9.93
N ALA A 205 18.48 -12.79 -10.40
CA ALA A 205 17.86 -12.98 -11.71
C ALA A 205 18.12 -11.77 -12.62
N ALA A 206 17.92 -11.95 -13.92
CA ALA A 206 17.95 -10.83 -14.85
C ALA A 206 16.81 -9.83 -14.54
N PRO A 207 17.07 -8.52 -14.55
CA PRO A 207 16.02 -7.53 -14.36
C PRO A 207 14.89 -7.74 -15.38
N ASN A 208 13.66 -7.52 -14.95
CA ASN A 208 12.42 -7.68 -15.73
C ASN A 208 12.10 -9.11 -16.21
N SER A 209 12.88 -10.13 -15.82
CA SER A 209 12.60 -11.52 -16.21
C SER A 209 11.29 -12.04 -15.63
N HIS A 210 11.03 -11.76 -14.35
CA HIS A 210 9.81 -12.17 -13.65
C HIS A 210 9.58 -11.33 -12.38
N PHE A 211 8.38 -11.42 -11.85
CA PHE A 211 8.04 -10.82 -10.55
C PHE A 211 8.59 -11.67 -9.40
N THR A 212 9.38 -11.04 -8.52
CA THR A 212 9.82 -11.63 -7.25
C THR A 212 9.77 -10.59 -6.16
N TYR A 213 8.84 -10.76 -5.21
CA TYR A 213 8.70 -9.84 -4.10
C TYR A 213 10.00 -9.74 -3.30
N CYS A 214 10.53 -8.53 -3.12
CA CYS A 214 11.86 -8.32 -2.57
C CYS A 214 11.92 -7.04 -1.71
N ASN A 215 12.22 -7.20 -0.42
CA ASN A 215 12.32 -6.08 0.52
C ASN A 215 13.53 -5.19 0.22
N THR A 216 14.63 -5.76 -0.31
CA THR A 216 15.81 -5.01 -0.75
C THR A 216 15.46 -3.84 -1.65
N ASN A 217 14.52 -4.03 -2.57
CA ASN A 217 14.12 -2.98 -3.50
C ASN A 217 13.67 -1.71 -2.79
N TYR A 218 12.89 -1.85 -1.74
CA TYR A 218 12.32 -0.72 -1.00
C TYR A 218 13.29 -0.09 -0.01
N ALA A 219 14.23 -0.87 0.51
CA ALA A 219 15.38 -0.33 1.25
C ALA A 219 16.24 0.58 0.35
N LEU A 220 16.50 0.15 -0.90
CA LEU A 220 17.23 0.94 -1.89
C LEU A 220 16.45 2.19 -2.35
N LEU A 221 15.14 2.07 -2.56
CA LEU A 221 14.29 3.22 -2.93
C LEU A 221 14.26 4.29 -1.83
N ALA A 222 14.32 3.89 -0.55
CA ALA A 222 14.42 4.83 0.55
C ALA A 222 15.76 5.59 0.53
N LEU A 223 16.89 4.92 0.29
CA LEU A 223 18.18 5.58 0.08
C LEU A 223 18.17 6.51 -1.13
N LEU A 224 17.47 6.15 -2.21
CA LEU A 224 17.33 7.00 -3.38
C LEU A 224 16.60 8.30 -3.05
N ILE A 225 15.54 8.24 -2.24
CA ILE A 225 14.83 9.43 -1.76
C ILE A 225 15.81 10.34 -1.00
N GLU A 226 16.59 9.79 -0.07
CA GLU A 226 17.59 10.54 0.68
C GLU A 226 18.66 11.16 -0.23
N LYS A 227 19.17 10.37 -1.18
CA LYS A 227 20.19 10.82 -2.15
C LYS A 227 19.73 12.01 -2.99
N ILE A 228 18.47 11.98 -3.47
CA ILE A 228 17.91 13.02 -4.35
C ILE A 228 17.53 14.27 -3.57
N THR A 229 17.00 14.09 -2.36
CA THR A 229 16.40 15.19 -1.60
C THR A 229 17.36 15.83 -0.58
N GLY A 230 18.42 15.12 -0.20
CA GLY A 230 19.32 15.49 0.90
C GLY A 230 18.65 15.40 2.28
N LYS A 231 17.42 14.90 2.37
CA LYS A 231 16.67 14.76 3.62
C LYS A 231 16.69 13.30 4.06
N LYS A 232 16.62 13.05 5.37
CA LYS A 232 16.36 11.71 5.88
C LYS A 232 14.99 11.21 5.39
N TYR A 233 14.87 9.92 5.12
CA TYR A 233 13.65 9.31 4.62
C TYR A 233 12.43 9.63 5.50
N ALA A 234 12.58 9.52 6.82
CA ALA A 234 11.52 9.84 7.77
C ALA A 234 11.05 11.30 7.65
N ASP A 235 11.99 12.24 7.53
CA ASP A 235 11.69 13.67 7.39
C ASP A 235 10.99 13.95 6.06
N PHE A 236 11.45 13.32 4.98
CA PHE A 236 10.83 13.48 3.67
C PHE A 236 9.39 12.96 3.66
N ILE A 237 9.12 11.77 4.17
CA ILE A 237 7.76 11.20 4.27
C ILE A 237 6.86 12.09 5.13
N ASN A 238 7.36 12.53 6.28
CA ASN A 238 6.63 13.38 7.21
C ASN A 238 6.25 14.73 6.56
N GLN A 239 7.22 15.43 5.95
CA GLN A 239 7.02 16.72 5.32
C GLN A 239 6.18 16.65 4.04
N THR A 240 6.27 15.52 3.28
CA THR A 240 5.58 15.39 2.01
C THR A 240 4.14 14.91 2.18
N PHE A 241 3.87 14.06 3.19
CA PHE A 241 2.58 13.39 3.35
C PHE A 241 1.94 13.65 4.71
N PHE A 242 2.61 13.31 5.82
CA PHE A 242 1.92 13.26 7.12
C PHE A 242 1.51 14.65 7.61
N ILE A 243 2.41 15.63 7.57
CA ILE A 243 2.10 17.00 8.00
C ILE A 243 1.06 17.65 7.09
N PRO A 244 1.23 17.70 5.74
CA PRO A 244 0.26 18.34 4.87
C PRO A 244 -1.14 17.73 4.94
N LEU A 245 -1.23 16.42 5.14
CA LEU A 245 -2.49 15.70 5.26
C LEU A 245 -3.04 15.64 6.68
N GLN A 246 -2.33 16.19 7.67
CA GLN A 246 -2.70 16.11 9.08
C GLN A 246 -2.85 14.67 9.61
N MET A 247 -2.02 13.75 9.15
CA MET A 247 -1.93 12.37 9.64
C MET A 247 -1.16 12.36 10.97
N LYS A 248 -1.79 12.86 12.02
CA LYS A 248 -1.14 13.21 13.31
C LYS A 248 -0.63 12.00 14.10
N ASN A 249 -1.14 10.82 13.79
CA ASN A 249 -0.77 9.58 14.47
C ASN A 249 0.11 8.68 13.57
N SER A 250 0.74 9.28 12.54
CA SER A 250 1.61 8.57 11.61
C SER A 250 3.05 9.02 11.75
N TYR A 251 3.98 8.06 11.75
CA TYR A 251 5.41 8.34 11.75
C TYR A 251 6.20 7.19 11.13
N VAL A 252 7.40 7.49 10.65
CA VAL A 252 8.38 6.48 10.29
C VAL A 252 9.20 6.18 11.53
N PHE A 253 9.18 4.93 11.99
CA PHE A 253 9.90 4.49 13.19
C PHE A 253 11.41 4.64 13.02
N SER A 254 12.03 5.17 14.05
CA SER A 254 13.46 5.15 14.31
C SER A 254 13.73 4.62 15.72
N LEU A 255 14.97 4.31 16.05
CA LEU A 255 15.31 3.85 17.41
C LEU A 255 14.95 4.85 18.52
N ALA A 256 14.91 6.14 18.19
CA ALA A 256 14.45 7.17 19.13
C ALA A 256 12.96 7.02 19.49
N ASP A 257 12.20 6.32 18.67
CA ASP A 257 10.77 6.09 18.88
C ASP A 257 10.48 4.84 19.72
N SER A 258 11.52 4.09 20.15
CA SER A 258 11.36 2.79 20.85
C SER A 258 10.47 2.86 22.08
N ALA A 259 10.50 3.99 22.79
CA ALA A 259 9.68 4.17 24.00
C ALA A 259 8.19 4.36 23.72
N LYS A 260 7.81 4.83 22.51
CA LYS A 260 6.41 5.08 22.13
C LYS A 260 5.85 4.01 21.19
N ALA A 261 6.74 3.28 20.49
CA ALA A 261 6.33 2.27 19.53
C ALA A 261 5.75 1.06 20.29
N LEU A 262 4.49 0.74 20.01
CA LEU A 262 3.86 -0.42 20.62
C LEU A 262 4.51 -1.72 20.14
N PRO A 263 4.71 -2.68 21.05
CA PRO A 263 5.26 -3.99 20.72
C PRO A 263 4.28 -4.79 19.86
N SER A 264 4.81 -5.81 19.19
CA SER A 264 4.00 -6.80 18.49
C SER A 264 4.08 -8.17 19.18
N TYR A 265 3.08 -9.02 18.94
CA TYR A 265 2.91 -10.28 19.63
C TYR A 265 2.64 -11.41 18.65
N ASN A 266 3.20 -12.59 18.92
CA ASN A 266 2.81 -13.77 18.17
C ASN A 266 1.36 -14.19 18.47
N TRP A 267 0.88 -15.20 17.78
CA TRP A 267 -0.51 -15.68 17.93
C TRP A 267 -0.89 -16.12 19.36
N LYS A 268 0.09 -16.52 20.19
CA LYS A 268 -0.11 -16.87 21.61
C LYS A 268 -0.12 -15.63 22.54
N GLY A 269 0.14 -14.43 22.02
CA GLY A 269 0.26 -13.22 22.83
C GLY A 269 1.63 -13.03 23.49
N LYS A 270 2.64 -13.82 23.09
CA LYS A 270 4.03 -13.61 23.53
C LYS A 270 4.63 -12.48 22.67
N ILE A 271 5.35 -11.57 23.33
CA ILE A 271 6.03 -10.46 22.66
C ILE A 271 7.05 -10.96 21.62
N GLU A 272 7.05 -10.34 20.46
CA GLU A 272 8.08 -10.49 19.44
C GLU A 272 9.08 -9.34 19.60
N PRO A 273 10.33 -9.64 20.02
CA PRO A 273 11.31 -8.59 20.29
C PRO A 273 11.80 -7.94 18.99
N PHE A 274 12.33 -6.73 19.09
CA PHE A 274 13.08 -6.11 18.01
C PHE A 274 14.28 -6.96 17.63
N GLY A 275 14.49 -7.12 16.33
CA GLY A 275 15.58 -7.86 15.74
C GLY A 275 16.58 -6.96 15.01
N PHE A 276 17.65 -7.56 14.54
CA PHE A 276 18.73 -6.84 13.85
C PHE A 276 18.30 -6.17 12.53
N LEU A 277 17.17 -6.56 11.95
CA LEU A 277 16.63 -6.00 10.71
C LEU A 277 15.67 -4.82 10.91
N ASP A 278 15.34 -4.45 12.14
CA ASP A 278 14.27 -3.51 12.43
C ASP A 278 14.65 -2.04 12.23
N ALA A 279 15.93 -1.75 12.01
CA ALA A 279 16.36 -0.41 11.64
C ALA A 279 16.27 -0.11 10.13
N VAL A 280 16.05 -1.13 9.28
CA VAL A 280 15.86 -0.93 7.84
C VAL A 280 14.48 -0.33 7.58
N TYR A 281 14.42 0.76 6.82
CA TYR A 281 13.21 1.50 6.50
C TYR A 281 12.91 1.53 4.98
N GLY A 282 11.70 1.99 4.64
CA GLY A 282 11.21 2.06 3.27
C GLY A 282 10.42 0.83 2.83
N ASP A 283 10.83 -0.36 3.22
CA ASP A 283 10.08 -1.61 3.01
C ASP A 283 9.07 -1.88 4.13
N LYS A 284 9.27 -1.27 5.29
CA LYS A 284 8.47 -1.36 6.52
C LYS A 284 8.71 -0.13 7.39
N ASN A 285 8.34 -0.18 8.67
CA ASN A 285 8.65 0.82 9.72
C ASN A 285 7.75 2.08 9.72
N ILE A 286 6.59 2.08 9.05
CA ILE A 286 5.57 3.09 9.32
C ILE A 286 4.62 2.57 10.40
N TYR A 287 4.36 3.44 11.38
CA TYR A 287 3.31 3.32 12.38
C TYR A 287 2.22 4.33 12.04
N THR A 288 0.97 3.92 12.10
CA THR A 288 -0.18 4.76 11.74
C THR A 288 -1.48 4.19 12.32
N THR A 289 -2.60 4.85 12.09
CA THR A 289 -3.94 4.40 12.48
C THR A 289 -4.81 4.13 11.25
N VAL A 290 -5.91 3.40 11.43
CA VAL A 290 -6.87 3.19 10.33
C VAL A 290 -7.50 4.51 9.85
N ARG A 291 -7.64 5.50 10.74
CA ARG A 291 -8.16 6.83 10.37
C ARG A 291 -7.16 7.63 9.54
N ASP A 292 -5.87 7.61 9.89
CA ASP A 292 -4.82 8.26 9.11
C ASP A 292 -4.66 7.59 7.74
N LEU A 293 -4.77 6.25 7.65
CA LEU A 293 -4.80 5.55 6.36
C LEU A 293 -6.04 5.89 5.51
N LEU A 294 -7.20 6.18 6.12
CA LEU A 294 -8.34 6.71 5.38
C LEU A 294 -8.07 8.12 4.83
N ILE A 295 -7.40 8.98 5.59
CA ILE A 295 -6.95 10.29 5.11
C ILE A 295 -6.03 10.10 3.89
N TRP A 296 -5.06 9.19 3.97
CA TRP A 296 -4.17 8.83 2.87
C TRP A 296 -4.93 8.34 1.64
N ASP A 297 -5.86 7.39 1.81
CA ASP A 297 -6.71 6.90 0.72
C ASP A 297 -7.48 8.03 0.02
N ARG A 298 -8.09 8.91 0.79
CA ARG A 298 -8.84 10.06 0.26
C ARG A 298 -7.93 11.03 -0.49
N ALA A 299 -6.72 11.29 0.00
CA ALA A 299 -5.75 12.14 -0.69
C ALA A 299 -5.31 11.55 -2.04
N LEU A 300 -5.15 10.23 -2.12
CA LEU A 300 -4.88 9.51 -3.36
C LEU A 300 -6.07 9.53 -4.33
N SER A 301 -7.30 9.55 -3.81
CA SER A 301 -8.53 9.45 -4.62
C SER A 301 -9.00 10.79 -5.20
N CYS A 302 -8.53 11.92 -4.67
CA CYS A 302 -8.97 13.25 -5.09
C CYS A 302 -7.92 14.03 -5.90
N ASN A 303 -6.86 13.36 -6.38
CA ASN A 303 -5.77 13.96 -7.15
C ASN A 303 -5.07 15.15 -6.44
N LEU A 304 -5.14 15.18 -5.11
CA LEU A 304 -4.60 16.30 -4.33
C LEU A 304 -3.06 16.30 -4.32
N LEU A 305 -2.45 15.13 -4.28
CA LEU A 305 -1.00 14.96 -4.23
C LEU A 305 -0.42 14.52 -5.58
N PHE A 306 -1.18 13.80 -6.37
CA PHE A 306 -0.71 13.13 -7.58
C PHE A 306 -1.63 13.45 -8.76
N THR A 307 -1.02 13.54 -9.95
CA THR A 307 -1.77 13.61 -11.21
C THR A 307 -2.38 12.27 -11.56
N ASN A 308 -3.41 12.27 -12.42
CA ASN A 308 -4.01 11.03 -12.94
C ASN A 308 -2.95 10.14 -13.60
N GLU A 309 -2.06 10.71 -14.41
CA GLU A 309 -0.97 9.99 -15.06
C GLU A 309 -0.09 9.24 -14.05
N THR A 310 0.29 9.90 -12.95
CA THR A 310 1.08 9.27 -11.89
C THR A 310 0.35 8.10 -11.24
N LEU A 311 -0.95 8.25 -10.96
CA LEU A 311 -1.78 7.20 -10.37
C LEU A 311 -2.04 6.04 -11.36
N GLU A 312 -2.22 6.32 -12.65
CA GLU A 312 -2.35 5.32 -13.70
C GLU A 312 -1.08 4.46 -13.79
N GLN A 313 0.11 5.09 -13.75
CA GLN A 313 1.37 4.35 -13.70
C GLN A 313 1.49 3.53 -12.42
N ALA A 314 1.09 4.07 -11.25
CA ALA A 314 1.13 3.35 -9.99
C ALA A 314 0.25 2.09 -10.01
N TYR A 315 -0.91 2.14 -10.67
CA TYR A 315 -1.93 1.08 -10.71
C TYR A 315 -1.97 0.31 -12.04
N ALA A 316 -0.96 0.47 -12.90
CA ALA A 316 -0.79 -0.35 -14.08
C ALA A 316 -0.32 -1.76 -13.71
N PRO A 317 -0.77 -2.82 -14.41
CA PRO A 317 -0.34 -4.19 -14.16
C PRO A 317 1.02 -4.46 -14.83
N TYR A 318 2.03 -4.80 -14.03
CA TYR A 318 3.39 -5.12 -14.53
C TYR A 318 3.76 -6.60 -14.42
N SER A 319 2.93 -7.43 -13.75
CA SER A 319 3.22 -8.84 -13.48
C SER A 319 2.19 -9.72 -14.18
N ASN A 320 2.38 -9.93 -15.48
CA ASN A 320 1.42 -10.60 -16.36
C ASN A 320 1.86 -12.03 -16.77
N GLU A 321 2.87 -12.60 -16.08
CA GLU A 321 3.45 -13.91 -16.44
C GLU A 321 2.50 -15.07 -16.15
N LYS A 322 1.62 -14.90 -15.18
CA LYS A 322 0.64 -15.92 -14.80
C LYS A 322 -0.77 -15.42 -15.07
N PRO A 323 -1.62 -16.23 -15.72
CA PRO A 323 -3.03 -15.88 -15.83
C PRO A 323 -3.66 -15.85 -14.42
N GLY A 324 -4.67 -14.99 -14.26
CA GLY A 324 -5.41 -14.85 -13.01
C GLY A 324 -5.71 -13.40 -12.67
N THR A 325 -6.28 -13.19 -11.49
CA THR A 325 -6.70 -11.86 -11.04
C THR A 325 -5.57 -11.06 -10.39
N ARG A 326 -4.50 -11.71 -9.96
CA ARG A 326 -3.43 -11.08 -9.17
C ARG A 326 -2.43 -10.37 -10.07
N ASN A 327 -2.03 -9.16 -9.67
CA ASN A 327 -0.98 -8.41 -10.33
C ASN A 327 -0.25 -7.48 -9.34
N TYR A 328 0.79 -6.80 -9.80
CA TYR A 328 1.56 -5.83 -9.02
C TYR A 328 1.87 -4.61 -9.87
N GLY A 329 1.60 -3.42 -9.32
CA GLY A 329 1.90 -2.12 -9.89
C GLY A 329 3.22 -1.53 -9.38
N LEU A 330 3.30 -0.22 -9.27
CA LEU A 330 4.43 0.47 -8.64
C LEU A 330 4.13 0.67 -7.15
N GLY A 331 4.50 -0.33 -6.34
CA GLY A 331 4.27 -0.33 -4.90
C GLY A 331 2.90 -0.83 -4.43
N TRP A 332 2.08 -1.30 -5.34
CA TRP A 332 0.72 -1.72 -5.05
C TRP A 332 0.44 -3.12 -5.59
N ARG A 333 -0.09 -3.99 -4.76
CA ARG A 333 -0.74 -5.23 -5.18
C ARG A 333 -2.09 -4.89 -5.80
N MET A 334 -2.56 -5.70 -6.70
CA MET A 334 -3.90 -5.55 -7.26
C MET A 334 -4.56 -6.89 -7.56
N ASN A 335 -5.89 -6.87 -7.46
CA ASN A 335 -6.74 -7.89 -8.05
C ASN A 335 -7.52 -7.24 -9.20
N ILE A 336 -7.37 -7.79 -10.39
CA ILE A 336 -8.05 -7.34 -11.61
C ILE A 336 -9.09 -8.40 -11.96
N TYR A 337 -10.35 -8.04 -11.86
CA TYR A 337 -11.47 -8.95 -12.10
C TYR A 337 -11.84 -8.98 -13.60
N PRO A 338 -12.43 -10.09 -14.11
CA PRO A 338 -12.83 -10.19 -15.51
C PRO A 338 -13.85 -9.13 -15.94
N ASN A 339 -14.62 -8.57 -15.01
CA ASN A 339 -15.57 -7.47 -15.23
C ASN A 339 -14.92 -6.07 -15.26
N GLY A 340 -13.58 -5.99 -15.24
CA GLY A 340 -12.81 -4.74 -15.25
C GLY A 340 -12.64 -4.05 -13.89
N LYS A 341 -13.32 -4.50 -12.83
CA LYS A 341 -13.12 -3.94 -11.49
C LYS A 341 -11.73 -4.26 -10.96
N LYS A 342 -11.20 -3.35 -10.16
CA LYS A 342 -9.88 -3.49 -9.53
C LYS A 342 -9.97 -3.26 -8.02
N ILE A 343 -9.28 -4.08 -7.26
CA ILE A 343 -8.89 -3.79 -5.88
C ILE A 343 -7.41 -3.47 -5.90
N ILE A 344 -7.04 -2.25 -5.48
CA ILE A 344 -5.66 -1.83 -5.28
C ILE A 344 -5.37 -1.97 -3.79
N TYR A 345 -4.34 -2.73 -3.43
CA TYR A 345 -4.12 -3.02 -2.02
C TYR A 345 -2.65 -3.27 -1.69
N HIS A 346 -2.33 -3.27 -0.40
CA HIS A 346 -1.14 -3.91 0.12
C HIS A 346 -1.46 -4.57 1.47
N ASN A 347 -0.87 -5.74 1.69
CA ASN A 347 -0.87 -6.40 2.98
C ASN A 347 0.47 -6.18 3.66
N GLY A 348 0.49 -6.26 4.98
CA GLY A 348 1.70 -6.16 5.78
C GLY A 348 1.81 -7.27 6.80
N TRP A 349 3.02 -7.76 6.98
CA TRP A 349 3.39 -8.66 8.05
C TRP A 349 4.84 -8.43 8.43
N TRP A 350 5.08 -8.22 9.72
CA TRP A 350 6.42 -8.15 10.30
C TRP A 350 6.32 -8.47 11.79
N HIS A 351 7.08 -9.47 12.27
CA HIS A 351 6.92 -10.01 13.62
C HIS A 351 5.45 -10.37 13.90
N GLY A 352 4.87 -9.84 14.97
CA GLY A 352 3.46 -10.01 15.30
C GLY A 352 2.51 -9.01 14.64
N SER A 353 3.03 -7.99 13.97
CA SER A 353 2.21 -6.96 13.31
C SER A 353 1.66 -7.45 11.99
N ASN A 354 0.35 -7.21 11.78
CA ASN A 354 -0.35 -7.52 10.54
C ASN A 354 -1.16 -6.32 10.08
N ALA A 355 -1.20 -6.08 8.77
CA ALA A 355 -2.03 -5.03 8.19
C ALA A 355 -2.63 -5.46 6.85
N SER A 356 -3.79 -4.91 6.53
CA SER A 356 -4.41 -5.00 5.22
C SER A 356 -5.03 -3.66 4.87
N PHE A 357 -4.61 -3.06 3.76
CA PHE A 357 -5.13 -1.81 3.25
C PHE A 357 -5.62 -2.04 1.82
N LYS A 358 -6.95 -1.97 1.60
CA LYS A 358 -7.61 -2.25 0.33
C LYS A 358 -8.41 -1.04 -0.12
N ARG A 359 -8.27 -0.71 -1.40
CA ARG A 359 -8.92 0.41 -2.09
C ARG A 359 -9.76 -0.15 -3.25
N LEU A 360 -11.06 0.01 -3.17
CA LEU A 360 -12.03 -0.39 -4.20
C LEU A 360 -12.35 0.84 -5.04
N LEU A 361 -11.50 1.14 -6.02
CA LEU A 361 -11.54 2.41 -6.76
C LEU A 361 -12.87 2.65 -7.45
N ASN A 362 -13.44 1.61 -8.09
CA ASN A 362 -14.70 1.69 -8.79
C ASN A 362 -15.91 1.99 -7.89
N ASP A 363 -15.78 1.70 -6.60
CA ASP A 363 -16.87 1.83 -5.63
C ASP A 363 -16.57 2.91 -4.58
N SER A 364 -15.48 3.65 -4.73
CA SER A 364 -15.02 4.66 -3.76
C SER A 364 -15.05 4.14 -2.32
N ALA A 365 -14.59 2.88 -2.12
CA ALA A 365 -14.64 2.23 -0.82
C ALA A 365 -13.24 1.79 -0.37
N THR A 366 -13.05 1.80 0.95
CA THR A 366 -11.76 1.51 1.58
C THR A 366 -11.96 0.56 2.76
N ILE A 367 -11.10 -0.45 2.84
CA ILE A 367 -11.10 -1.44 3.92
C ILE A 367 -9.70 -1.47 4.52
N ILE A 368 -9.59 -1.20 5.82
CA ILE A 368 -8.32 -1.11 6.53
C ILE A 368 -8.41 -1.94 7.80
N VAL A 369 -7.45 -2.81 8.02
CA VAL A 369 -7.29 -3.57 9.28
C VAL A 369 -5.83 -3.56 9.67
N ILE A 370 -5.54 -3.23 10.92
CA ILE A 370 -4.19 -3.23 11.50
C ILE A 370 -4.25 -3.96 12.84
N GLY A 371 -3.29 -4.84 13.10
CA GLY A 371 -3.19 -5.54 14.38
C GLY A 371 -1.74 -5.68 14.82
N ASN A 372 -1.50 -5.63 16.13
CA ASN A 372 -0.19 -5.87 16.72
C ASN A 372 -0.03 -7.27 17.34
N LYS A 373 -1.03 -8.14 17.18
CA LYS A 373 -0.96 -9.56 17.51
C LYS A 373 -1.23 -10.40 16.27
N PHE A 374 -0.31 -11.31 15.94
CA PHE A 374 -0.37 -12.09 14.72
C PHE A 374 -1.68 -12.89 14.60
N THR A 375 -2.41 -12.65 13.51
CA THR A 375 -3.55 -13.46 13.08
C THR A 375 -3.72 -13.40 11.57
N ARG A 376 -3.89 -14.55 10.92
CA ARG A 376 -4.18 -14.60 9.47
C ARG A 376 -5.58 -14.10 9.13
N ALA A 377 -6.47 -13.99 10.11
CA ALA A 377 -7.84 -13.53 9.90
C ALA A 377 -7.91 -12.13 9.27
N ILE A 378 -6.90 -11.27 9.50
CA ILE A 378 -6.80 -9.94 8.90
C ILE A 378 -6.82 -9.98 7.36
N TYR A 379 -6.27 -11.02 6.74
CA TYR A 379 -6.21 -11.11 5.28
C TYR A 379 -7.53 -11.58 4.63
N HIS A 380 -8.50 -12.05 5.42
CA HIS A 380 -9.84 -12.39 4.93
C HIS A 380 -10.73 -11.16 4.65
N THR A 381 -10.19 -9.95 4.76
CA THR A 381 -10.88 -8.66 4.45
C THR A 381 -11.41 -8.56 3.02
N LYS A 382 -10.97 -9.41 2.11
CA LYS A 382 -11.49 -9.49 0.76
C LYS A 382 -12.99 -9.86 0.70
N ILE A 383 -13.49 -10.60 1.69
CA ILE A 383 -14.92 -10.88 1.85
C ILE A 383 -15.70 -9.56 2.05
N LEU A 384 -15.12 -8.57 2.73
CA LEU A 384 -15.73 -7.25 2.88
C LEU A 384 -15.89 -6.51 1.55
N ALA A 385 -15.02 -6.75 0.57
CA ALA A 385 -15.19 -6.20 -0.78
C ALA A 385 -16.46 -6.73 -1.46
N SER A 386 -16.75 -8.03 -1.34
CA SER A 386 -17.97 -8.62 -1.90
C SER A 386 -19.25 -8.17 -1.15
N ILE A 387 -19.13 -7.71 0.09
CA ILE A 387 -20.23 -7.08 0.83
C ILE A 387 -20.52 -5.69 0.28
N ILE A 388 -19.51 -4.95 -0.12
CA ILE A 388 -19.66 -3.63 -0.74
C ILE A 388 -20.31 -3.78 -2.10
N ASP A 389 -19.75 -4.65 -2.96
CA ASP A 389 -20.33 -5.02 -4.25
C ASP A 389 -20.04 -6.50 -4.57
N SER A 390 -21.09 -7.27 -4.86
CA SER A 390 -21.00 -8.68 -5.20
C SER A 390 -20.19 -9.00 -6.47
N ALA A 391 -19.95 -7.99 -7.30
CA ALA A 391 -19.09 -8.09 -8.48
C ALA A 391 -17.59 -8.32 -8.14
N TYR A 392 -17.16 -8.11 -6.88
CA TYR A 392 -15.90 -8.60 -6.35
C TYR A 392 -16.06 -10.05 -5.88
N GLY A 393 -16.30 -10.95 -6.82
CA GLY A 393 -16.55 -12.37 -6.56
C GLY A 393 -15.43 -13.07 -5.74
N PRO A 394 -15.62 -14.36 -5.43
CA PRO A 394 -14.59 -15.14 -4.75
C PRO A 394 -13.30 -15.13 -5.57
N VAL A 395 -12.21 -14.73 -4.97
CA VAL A 395 -10.86 -14.80 -5.54
C VAL A 395 -10.09 -15.82 -4.71
N ASP A 396 -9.21 -16.59 -5.34
CA ASP A 396 -8.34 -17.54 -4.65
C ASP A 396 -7.67 -16.91 -3.43
N GLU A 397 -7.40 -17.70 -2.40
CA GLU A 397 -6.79 -17.23 -1.14
C GLU A 397 -5.57 -16.35 -1.43
N GLU A 398 -5.51 -15.19 -0.76
CA GLU A 398 -4.34 -14.33 -0.85
C GLU A 398 -3.12 -15.10 -0.32
N GLU A 399 -2.14 -15.36 -1.18
CA GLU A 399 -0.80 -15.70 -0.70
C GLU A 399 -0.31 -14.49 0.12
N THR A 400 -0.23 -14.67 1.42
CA THR A 400 0.59 -13.81 2.26
C THR A 400 2.03 -13.88 1.76
N GLU A 401 2.77 -12.81 1.95
CA GLU A 401 4.14 -12.65 1.52
C GLU A 401 4.93 -13.93 1.73
N THR A 402 5.36 -14.49 0.62
CA THR A 402 6.05 -15.75 0.48
C THR A 402 5.53 -16.90 1.36
N GLN A 403 4.93 -17.91 0.75
CA GLN A 403 4.67 -19.21 1.40
C GLN A 403 5.96 -19.76 2.06
N LYS A 404 7.14 -19.35 1.62
CA LYS A 404 8.43 -19.67 2.23
C LYS A 404 8.59 -19.06 3.61
N ASP A 405 8.24 -17.79 3.81
CA ASP A 405 8.32 -17.12 5.12
C ASP A 405 7.29 -17.69 6.10
N LEU A 406 6.13 -18.13 5.59
CA LEU A 406 5.09 -18.78 6.38
C LEU A 406 5.39 -20.27 6.68
N ALA A 407 6.11 -20.95 5.81
CA ALA A 407 6.55 -22.33 6.06
C ALA A 407 7.63 -22.40 7.16
N ALA A 408 8.37 -21.32 7.39
CA ALA A 408 9.31 -21.19 8.50
C ALA A 408 8.61 -21.10 9.87
N ILE A 409 7.35 -20.60 9.90
CA ILE A 409 6.51 -20.66 11.11
C ILE A 409 5.82 -22.03 11.11
N LYS A 410 6.38 -23.01 11.79
CA LYS A 410 5.73 -24.29 12.11
C LYS A 410 4.51 -24.02 13.00
N ASP A 411 3.38 -23.68 12.37
CA ASP A 411 2.12 -23.43 13.07
C ASP A 411 1.39 -24.77 13.28
N PRO A 412 1.22 -25.26 14.52
CA PRO A 412 0.49 -26.48 14.78
C PRO A 412 -1.01 -26.40 14.41
N VAL A 413 -1.54 -25.22 14.13
CA VAL A 413 -2.94 -24.99 13.77
C VAL A 413 -3.23 -25.32 12.29
N SER A 414 -2.20 -25.50 11.43
CA SER A 414 -2.43 -25.79 10.01
C SER A 414 -3.12 -27.15 9.74
N LYS A 415 -3.03 -28.10 10.68
CA LYS A 415 -3.73 -29.40 10.57
C LYS A 415 -5.23 -29.32 10.88
N THR A 416 -5.69 -28.30 11.58
CA THR A 416 -7.12 -28.07 11.87
C THR A 416 -7.79 -27.14 10.84
N ALA A 417 -7.02 -26.37 10.05
CA ALA A 417 -7.55 -25.42 9.08
C ALA A 417 -8.24 -26.10 7.88
N SER A 418 -7.91 -27.34 7.54
CA SER A 418 -8.59 -28.06 6.45
C SER A 418 -10.05 -28.45 6.81
N VAL A 419 -10.37 -28.56 8.10
CA VAL A 419 -11.74 -28.86 8.57
C VAL A 419 -12.53 -27.55 8.79
N THR A 420 -11.86 -26.47 9.22
CA THR A 420 -12.51 -25.17 9.45
C THR A 420 -12.81 -24.41 8.16
N ASN A 421 -12.08 -24.66 7.06
CA ASN A 421 -12.30 -23.98 5.79
C ASN A 421 -13.68 -24.31 5.19
N LYS A 422 -14.18 -25.55 5.37
CA LYS A 422 -15.56 -25.94 4.97
C LYS A 422 -16.64 -25.18 5.76
N ASN A 423 -16.38 -24.88 7.02
CA ASN A 423 -17.35 -24.16 7.87
C ASN A 423 -17.32 -22.66 7.64
N THR A 424 -16.16 -22.06 7.32
CA THR A 424 -16.04 -20.65 6.99
C THR A 424 -16.68 -20.33 5.62
N VAL A 425 -16.49 -21.20 4.63
CA VAL A 425 -17.15 -21.09 3.31
C VAL A 425 -18.67 -21.20 3.49
N LYS A 426 -19.18 -22.17 4.29
CA LYS A 426 -20.62 -22.27 4.58
C LYS A 426 -21.17 -21.05 5.32
N ALA A 427 -20.42 -20.48 6.26
CA ALA A 427 -20.84 -19.24 6.94
C ALA A 427 -20.91 -18.05 5.97
N THR A 428 -19.97 -17.96 5.03
CA THR A 428 -19.91 -16.92 4.02
C THR A 428 -21.07 -17.05 3.00
N GLU A 429 -21.38 -18.24 2.57
CA GLU A 429 -22.54 -18.53 1.69
C GLU A 429 -23.87 -18.24 2.40
N VAL A 430 -23.97 -18.54 3.69
CA VAL A 430 -25.15 -18.22 4.50
C VAL A 430 -25.31 -16.70 4.69
N ILE A 431 -24.23 -15.95 4.85
CA ILE A 431 -24.25 -14.49 4.97
C ILE A 431 -24.69 -13.87 3.64
N ALA A 432 -24.10 -14.29 2.52
CA ALA A 432 -24.47 -13.81 1.19
C ALA A 432 -25.92 -14.19 0.84
N ALA A 433 -26.35 -15.42 1.14
CA ALA A 433 -27.70 -15.91 0.88
C ALA A 433 -28.77 -15.22 1.75
N LYS A 434 -28.46 -14.87 3.00
CA LYS A 434 -29.39 -14.12 3.87
C LYS A 434 -29.55 -12.69 3.42
N SER A 435 -28.47 -12.02 2.98
CA SER A 435 -28.53 -10.67 2.41
C SER A 435 -29.38 -10.62 1.14
N LEU A 436 -29.24 -11.60 0.24
CA LEU A 436 -30.01 -11.73 -0.99
C LEU A 436 -31.50 -12.06 -0.75
N ARG A 437 -31.82 -12.88 0.27
CA ARG A 437 -33.21 -13.21 0.61
C ARG A 437 -33.99 -12.05 1.26
N GLN A 438 -33.30 -11.17 1.97
CA GLN A 438 -33.93 -9.96 2.50
C GLN A 438 -34.29 -8.95 1.39
N HIS A 439 -33.53 -8.95 0.29
CA HIS A 439 -33.80 -8.09 -0.88
C HIS A 439 -34.97 -8.59 -1.72
N LYS A 440 -35.18 -9.94 -1.84
CA LYS A 440 -36.31 -10.53 -2.61
C LYS A 440 -37.66 -10.53 -1.87
N LYS A 441 -37.71 -10.17 -0.60
CA LYS A 441 -38.98 -10.07 0.17
C LYS A 441 -39.54 -8.64 0.24
N LYS A 442 -38.90 -7.66 -0.37
CA LYS A 442 -39.32 -6.25 -0.40
C LYS A 442 -39.67 -5.71 -1.79
N ASN A 443 -39.68 -6.60 -2.81
CA ASN A 443 -40.23 -6.29 -4.18
C ASN A 443 -41.46 -7.14 -4.41
#